data_ae17680988292d8f01060752e0c87b29
#
_entry.id   ae17680988292d8f01060752e0c87b29
#
_cell.length_a   1.000
_cell.length_b   1.000
_cell.length_c   1.000
_cell.angle_alpha   90.00
_cell.angle_beta   90.00
_cell.angle_gamma   90.00
#
_symmetry.space_group_name_H-M   'P 1'
#
loop_
_entity.id
_entity.type
_entity.pdbx_description
1 polymer ?
#
loop_
_entity_poly.entity_id
_entity_poly.type
_entity_poly.pdbx_seq_one_letter_code
_entity_poly.pdbx_strand_id
1 'polypeptide(L)'
;GGMQMNLQELATAMAQNANVIVCIFNNYYLGMVRQMQQLFYGKRYEATCLRRRKGFPGDCKGPNPGCPPYEPDFVKLAESYGAWGIRVTKEEEIIPALEQARQCDTPALIEFMIATEEIVLPMVKGGNPMTEMILK
;
A
#
# COMPACT_ATOMS: atom_id res chain seq x y z
N GLY A 1 -1.88 1.57 4.88
CA GLY A 1 -2.52 1.93 6.15
C GLY A 1 -3.92 2.52 5.97
N GLY A 2 -4.12 3.43 5.01
CA GLY A 2 -5.40 4.13 4.85
C GLY A 2 -6.60 3.20 4.67
N MET A 3 -6.49 2.21 3.79
CA MET A 3 -7.57 1.25 3.56
C MET A 3 -7.93 0.45 4.83
N GLN A 4 -6.94 0.04 5.61
CA GLN A 4 -7.15 -0.77 6.82
C GLN A 4 -7.88 -0.02 7.95
N MET A 5 -7.90 1.31 7.93
CA MET A 5 -8.59 2.10 8.96
C MET A 5 -10.11 2.10 8.78
N ASN A 6 -10.61 1.80 7.57
CA ASN A 6 -12.04 1.82 7.24
C ASN A 6 -12.47 0.58 6.44
N LEU A 7 -11.91 -0.59 6.76
CA LEU A 7 -12.23 -1.85 6.06
C LEU A 7 -13.72 -2.19 6.11
N GLN A 8 -14.38 -1.87 7.21
CA GLN A 8 -15.81 -2.15 7.42
C GLN A 8 -16.71 -1.44 6.41
N GLU A 9 -16.26 -0.29 5.85
CA GLU A 9 -17.04 0.45 4.85
C GLU A 9 -17.16 -0.29 3.52
N LEU A 10 -16.34 -1.32 3.30
CA LEU A 10 -16.51 -2.19 2.14
C LEU A 10 -17.84 -2.95 2.19
N ALA A 11 -18.30 -3.33 3.40
CA ALA A 11 -19.62 -3.92 3.57
C ALA A 11 -20.75 -2.92 3.23
N THR A 12 -20.58 -1.66 3.64
CA THR A 12 -21.51 -0.58 3.29
C THR A 12 -21.54 -0.35 1.77
N ALA A 13 -20.38 -0.30 1.12
CA ALA A 13 -20.27 -0.12 -0.32
C ALA A 13 -20.96 -1.27 -1.08
N MET A 14 -20.78 -2.50 -0.65
CA MET A 14 -21.47 -3.67 -1.21
C MET A 14 -22.97 -3.58 -1.03
N ALA A 15 -23.45 -3.26 0.18
CA ALA A 15 -24.87 -3.19 0.50
C ALA A 15 -25.59 -2.06 -0.27
N GLN A 16 -24.89 -0.98 -0.58
CA GLN A 16 -25.41 0.18 -1.31
C GLN A 16 -25.16 0.11 -2.83
N ASN A 17 -24.57 -0.97 -3.34
CA ASN A 17 -24.15 -1.11 -4.74
C ASN A 17 -23.29 0.09 -5.22
N ALA A 18 -22.41 0.57 -4.37
CA ALA A 18 -21.54 1.69 -4.67
C ALA A 18 -20.32 1.20 -5.48
N ASN A 19 -20.30 1.44 -6.78
CA ASN A 19 -19.21 1.04 -7.68
C ASN A 19 -17.99 1.94 -7.46
N VAL A 20 -17.23 1.66 -6.39
CA VAL A 20 -15.97 2.33 -6.07
C VAL A 20 -14.79 1.47 -6.44
N ILE A 21 -13.74 2.08 -6.96
CA ILE A 21 -12.46 1.41 -7.24
C ILE A 21 -11.44 1.89 -6.20
N VAL A 22 -10.97 0.97 -5.38
CA VAL A 22 -9.95 1.23 -4.36
C VAL A 22 -8.59 0.77 -4.87
N CYS A 23 -7.69 1.72 -5.10
CA CYS A 23 -6.32 1.45 -5.52
C CYS A 23 -5.40 1.45 -4.30
N ILE A 24 -4.79 0.31 -3.99
CA ILE A 24 -3.86 0.14 -2.88
C ILE A 24 -2.43 0.07 -3.43
N PHE A 25 -1.62 1.09 -3.13
CA PHE A 25 -0.19 1.07 -3.44
C PHE A 25 0.56 0.38 -2.30
N ASN A 26 0.95 -0.87 -2.51
CA ASN A 26 1.55 -1.71 -1.48
C ASN A 26 3.07 -1.81 -1.66
N ASN A 27 3.81 -1.17 -0.77
CA ASN A 27 5.27 -1.27 -0.66
C ASN A 27 5.71 -2.11 0.55
N TYR A 28 4.79 -2.82 1.22
CA TYR A 28 5.00 -3.59 2.45
C TYR A 28 5.35 -2.78 3.70
N TYR A 29 5.18 -1.47 3.66
CA TYR A 29 5.52 -0.58 4.76
C TYR A 29 4.41 0.43 5.07
N LEU A 30 4.49 1.03 6.23
CA LEU A 30 3.84 2.30 6.52
C LEU A 30 4.63 3.38 5.76
N GLY A 31 4.26 3.61 4.49
CA GLY A 31 5.08 4.31 3.50
C GLY A 31 5.53 5.69 3.95
N MET A 32 4.61 6.54 4.44
CA MET A 32 4.94 7.89 4.91
C MET A 32 5.90 7.87 6.09
N VAL A 33 5.70 6.98 7.08
CA VAL A 33 6.58 6.88 8.24
C VAL A 33 7.97 6.41 7.80
N ARG A 34 8.03 5.41 6.93
CA ARG A 34 9.29 4.93 6.35
C ARG A 34 10.03 6.03 5.59
N GLN A 35 9.32 6.84 4.78
CA GLN A 35 9.90 7.96 4.05
C GLN A 35 10.52 9.00 5.00
N MET A 36 9.86 9.32 6.11
CA MET A 36 10.41 10.20 7.13
C MET A 36 11.69 9.62 7.74
N GLN A 37 11.69 8.32 8.05
CA GLN A 37 12.88 7.64 8.56
C GLN A 37 14.03 7.64 7.53
N GLN A 38 13.71 7.51 6.26
CA GLN A 38 14.68 7.55 5.18
C GLN A 38 15.32 8.93 5.03
N LEU A 39 14.51 9.98 4.98
CA LEU A 39 14.96 11.33 4.68
C LEU A 39 15.62 12.04 5.88
N PHE A 40 15.08 11.81 7.10
CA PHE A 40 15.43 12.64 8.25
C PHE A 40 16.10 11.89 9.41
N TYR A 41 16.06 10.54 9.39
CA TYR A 41 16.58 9.72 10.49
C TYR A 41 17.64 8.70 10.03
N GLY A 42 18.38 9.00 8.97
CA GLY A 42 19.49 8.19 8.48
C GLY A 42 19.12 6.75 8.12
N LYS A 43 17.91 6.54 7.58
CA LYS A 43 17.38 5.21 7.20
C LYS A 43 17.23 4.23 8.39
N ARG A 44 17.01 4.74 9.59
CA ARG A 44 16.70 3.91 10.78
C ARG A 44 15.24 3.49 10.72
N TYR A 45 14.98 2.37 10.03
CA TYR A 45 13.64 1.84 9.82
C TYR A 45 13.20 1.02 11.03
N GLU A 46 12.30 1.57 11.83
CA GLU A 46 11.73 0.89 12.99
C GLU A 46 10.20 0.88 12.95
N ALA A 47 9.60 -0.26 13.26
CA ALA A 47 8.15 -0.46 13.38
C ALA A 47 7.32 -0.08 12.13
N THR A 48 7.93 0.03 10.96
CA THR A 48 7.25 0.43 9.71
C THR A 48 6.99 -0.70 8.73
N CYS A 49 7.72 -1.81 8.85
CA CYS A 49 7.51 -3.00 8.03
C CYS A 49 6.24 -3.74 8.46
N LEU A 50 5.36 -4.04 7.51
CA LEU A 50 4.07 -4.70 7.74
C LEU A 50 4.12 -6.23 7.56
N ARG A 51 5.30 -6.79 7.39
CA ARG A 51 5.48 -8.25 7.27
C ARG A 51 5.32 -8.94 8.61
N ARG A 52 5.02 -10.25 8.59
CA ARG A 52 4.89 -11.07 9.78
C ARG A 52 6.11 -10.97 10.69
N ARG A 53 5.88 -10.85 12.01
CA ARG A 53 6.97 -10.84 13.01
C ARG A 53 7.58 -12.22 13.22
N LYS A 54 6.78 -13.29 13.15
CA LYS A 54 7.28 -14.67 13.26
C LYS A 54 8.21 -14.99 12.09
N GLY A 55 9.45 -15.37 12.39
CA GLY A 55 10.50 -15.61 11.39
C GLY A 55 11.18 -14.34 10.87
N PHE A 56 10.90 -13.18 11.47
CA PHE A 56 11.58 -11.94 11.13
C PHE A 56 13.02 -11.97 11.68
N PRO A 57 14.05 -11.72 10.87
CA PRO A 57 15.41 -11.65 11.40
C PRO A 57 15.56 -10.46 12.36
N GLY A 58 16.21 -10.70 13.52
CA GLY A 58 16.38 -9.68 14.54
C GLY A 58 17.23 -8.47 14.14
N ASP A 59 18.05 -8.65 13.10
CA ASP A 59 18.95 -7.65 12.51
C ASP A 59 18.50 -7.16 11.13
N CYS A 60 17.21 -7.23 10.82
CA CYS A 60 16.68 -6.88 9.52
C CYS A 60 17.03 -5.43 9.14
N LYS A 61 17.83 -5.29 8.07
CA LYS A 61 18.27 -4.01 7.52
C LYS A 61 17.45 -3.54 6.31
N GLY A 62 16.41 -4.28 5.96
CA GLY A 62 15.56 -3.95 4.82
C GLY A 62 14.99 -5.18 4.12
N PRO A 63 14.21 -5.00 3.06
CA PRO A 63 13.60 -6.10 2.35
C PRO A 63 14.64 -6.98 1.66
N ASN A 64 14.44 -8.29 1.77
CA ASN A 64 15.26 -9.31 1.11
C ASN A 64 14.39 -10.52 0.77
N PRO A 65 14.87 -11.46 -0.10
CA PRO A 65 14.11 -12.64 -0.50
C PRO A 65 13.67 -13.55 0.64
N GLY A 66 14.38 -13.53 1.78
CA GLY A 66 14.04 -14.31 2.98
C GLY A 66 13.02 -13.64 3.90
N CYS A 67 12.45 -12.50 3.53
CA CYS A 67 11.44 -11.84 4.36
C CYS A 67 10.17 -12.69 4.47
N PRO A 68 9.54 -12.74 5.65
CA PRO A 68 8.23 -13.35 5.82
C PRO A 68 7.19 -12.73 4.88
N PRO A 69 6.12 -13.47 4.52
CA PRO A 69 5.07 -12.95 3.68
C PRO A 69 4.40 -11.72 4.30
N TYR A 70 3.85 -10.87 3.45
CA TYR A 70 3.02 -9.75 3.87
C TYR A 70 1.60 -10.25 4.15
N GLU A 71 1.02 -9.73 5.20
CA GLU A 71 -0.39 -9.90 5.54
C GLU A 71 -0.94 -8.55 6.02
N PRO A 72 -2.18 -8.21 5.66
CA PRO A 72 -3.24 -8.98 5.05
C PRO A 72 -3.11 -9.13 3.52
N ASP A 73 -3.76 -10.16 2.97
CA ASP A 73 -3.95 -10.34 1.54
C ASP A 73 -5.18 -9.52 1.10
N PHE A 74 -4.97 -8.42 0.41
CA PHE A 74 -6.05 -7.51 0.03
C PHE A 74 -6.98 -8.08 -1.06
N VAL A 75 -6.50 -8.99 -1.89
CA VAL A 75 -7.34 -9.66 -2.88
C VAL A 75 -8.34 -10.59 -2.18
N LYS A 76 -7.85 -11.45 -1.30
CA LYS A 76 -8.73 -12.31 -0.48
C LYS A 76 -9.65 -11.51 0.43
N LEU A 77 -9.20 -10.36 0.90
CA LEU A 77 -10.05 -9.46 1.66
C LEU A 77 -11.23 -8.95 0.81
N ALA A 78 -10.97 -8.49 -0.41
CA ALA A 78 -12.02 -8.08 -1.34
C ALA A 78 -13.03 -9.22 -1.58
N GLU A 79 -12.53 -10.39 -1.92
CA GLU A 79 -13.34 -11.59 -2.16
C GLU A 79 -14.21 -11.95 -0.94
N SER A 80 -13.69 -11.82 0.29
CA SER A 80 -14.43 -12.11 1.51
C SER A 80 -15.63 -11.19 1.74
N TYR A 81 -15.61 -9.99 1.17
CA TYR A 81 -16.73 -9.05 1.16
C TYR A 81 -17.63 -9.19 -0.08
N GLY A 82 -17.29 -10.09 -1.02
CA GLY A 82 -17.99 -10.21 -2.29
C GLY A 82 -17.59 -9.16 -3.33
N ALA A 83 -16.55 -8.36 -3.04
CA ALA A 83 -15.99 -7.39 -3.97
C ALA A 83 -14.99 -8.05 -4.94
N TRP A 84 -14.81 -7.46 -6.11
CA TRP A 84 -13.78 -7.90 -7.04
C TRP A 84 -12.39 -7.44 -6.57
N GLY A 85 -11.38 -8.30 -6.71
CA GLY A 85 -10.02 -8.00 -6.31
C GLY A 85 -8.96 -8.53 -7.26
N ILE A 86 -7.92 -7.74 -7.53
CA ILE A 86 -6.77 -8.16 -8.32
C ILE A 86 -5.47 -7.58 -7.74
N ARG A 87 -4.38 -8.35 -7.88
CA ARG A 87 -3.02 -7.89 -7.60
C ARG A 87 -2.29 -7.66 -8.91
N VAL A 88 -1.74 -6.46 -9.06
CA VAL A 88 -0.93 -6.01 -10.19
C VAL A 88 0.54 -6.00 -9.78
N THR A 89 1.36 -6.75 -10.49
CA THR A 89 2.79 -6.90 -10.20
C THR A 89 3.69 -6.37 -11.31
N LYS A 90 3.11 -6.11 -12.49
CA LYS A 90 3.80 -5.65 -13.68
C LYS A 90 3.07 -4.47 -14.32
N GLU A 91 3.82 -3.62 -15.00
CA GLU A 91 3.29 -2.41 -15.63
C GLU A 91 2.23 -2.71 -16.68
N GLU A 92 2.43 -3.75 -17.50
CA GLU A 92 1.48 -4.16 -18.54
C GLU A 92 0.12 -4.63 -18.01
N GLU A 93 0.02 -4.97 -16.73
CA GLU A 93 -1.22 -5.40 -16.07
C GLU A 93 -2.08 -4.21 -15.60
N ILE A 94 -1.52 -2.99 -15.53
CA ILE A 94 -2.18 -1.82 -14.94
C ILE A 94 -3.47 -1.46 -15.69
N ILE A 95 -3.35 -1.23 -17.00
CA ILE A 95 -4.50 -0.82 -17.82
C ILE A 95 -5.58 -1.91 -17.86
N PRO A 96 -5.24 -3.20 -18.12
CA PRO A 96 -6.24 -4.26 -18.07
C PRO A 96 -6.95 -4.36 -16.71
N ALA A 97 -6.24 -4.21 -15.60
CA ALA A 97 -6.85 -4.27 -14.26
C ALA A 97 -7.83 -3.11 -14.01
N LEU A 98 -7.48 -1.90 -14.43
CA LEU A 98 -8.36 -0.73 -14.32
C LEU A 98 -9.61 -0.86 -15.21
N GLU A 99 -9.46 -1.40 -16.42
CA GLU A 99 -10.58 -1.64 -17.33
C GLU A 99 -11.54 -2.69 -16.78
N GLN A 100 -11.01 -3.80 -16.24
CA GLN A 100 -11.83 -4.81 -15.58
C GLN A 100 -12.55 -4.25 -14.35
N ALA A 101 -11.87 -3.50 -13.50
CA ALA A 101 -12.48 -2.88 -12.32
C ALA A 101 -13.63 -1.92 -12.70
N ARG A 102 -13.49 -1.19 -13.80
CA ARG A 102 -14.56 -0.30 -14.31
C ARG A 102 -15.78 -1.03 -14.84
N GLN A 103 -15.63 -2.29 -15.22
CA GLN A 103 -16.71 -3.13 -15.73
C GLN A 103 -17.41 -3.93 -14.62
N CYS A 104 -16.89 -3.91 -13.41
CA CYS A 104 -17.50 -4.60 -12.28
C CYS A 104 -18.77 -3.89 -11.82
N ASP A 105 -19.81 -4.67 -11.50
CA ASP A 105 -21.03 -4.20 -10.86
C ASP A 105 -20.94 -4.12 -9.34
N THR A 106 -19.74 -4.40 -8.81
CA THR A 106 -19.42 -4.39 -7.37
C THR A 106 -18.24 -3.47 -7.10
N PRO A 107 -18.00 -3.07 -5.83
CA PRO A 107 -16.73 -2.47 -5.44
C PRO A 107 -15.55 -3.31 -5.90
N ALA A 108 -14.48 -2.66 -6.32
CA ALA A 108 -13.27 -3.31 -6.81
C ALA A 108 -12.03 -2.86 -6.01
N LEU A 109 -11.16 -3.80 -5.67
CA LEU A 109 -9.85 -3.53 -5.07
C LEU A 109 -8.74 -3.90 -6.05
N ILE A 110 -7.86 -2.96 -6.34
CA ILE A 110 -6.64 -3.22 -7.10
C ILE A 110 -5.44 -2.99 -6.20
N GLU A 111 -4.68 -4.04 -5.95
CA GLU A 111 -3.44 -3.96 -5.19
C GLU A 111 -2.25 -3.84 -6.14
N PHE A 112 -1.69 -2.64 -6.26
CA PHE A 112 -0.47 -2.38 -7.01
C PHE A 112 0.75 -2.64 -6.15
N MET A 113 1.59 -3.60 -6.57
CA MET A 113 2.86 -3.87 -5.90
C MET A 113 3.90 -2.87 -6.38
N ILE A 114 4.29 -1.96 -5.51
CA ILE A 114 5.26 -0.91 -5.84
C ILE A 114 6.61 -1.15 -5.17
N ALA A 115 7.65 -0.48 -5.70
CA ALA A 115 8.99 -0.54 -5.13
C ALA A 115 9.00 -0.06 -3.67
N THR A 116 9.70 -0.80 -2.82
CA THR A 116 9.77 -0.51 -1.37
C THR A 116 10.44 0.83 -1.07
N GLU A 117 11.42 1.20 -1.90
CA GLU A 117 12.21 2.42 -1.74
C GLU A 117 11.57 3.66 -2.37
N GLU A 118 10.42 3.51 -3.02
CA GLU A 118 9.71 4.62 -3.64
C GLU A 118 9.26 5.64 -2.60
N ILE A 119 9.51 6.92 -2.87
CA ILE A 119 9.14 8.03 -2.00
C ILE A 119 8.26 9.02 -2.73
N VAL A 120 7.42 9.72 -1.99
CA VAL A 120 6.54 10.76 -2.54
C VAL A 120 7.25 12.10 -2.50
N LEU A 121 7.49 12.68 -3.65
CA LEU A 121 8.07 14.00 -3.82
C LEU A 121 7.14 14.90 -4.67
N PRO A 122 7.20 16.20 -4.53
CA PRO A 122 8.05 16.99 -3.62
C PRO A 122 7.61 16.91 -2.15
N MET A 123 8.54 17.15 -1.23
CA MET A 123 8.30 17.09 0.20
C MET A 123 8.94 18.24 0.96
N VAL A 124 8.28 18.76 1.98
CA VAL A 124 8.83 19.76 2.90
C VAL A 124 9.02 19.14 4.28
N LYS A 125 10.19 19.29 4.87
CA LYS A 125 10.46 18.86 6.24
C LYS A 125 9.57 19.65 7.22
N GLY A 126 8.99 18.97 8.20
CA GLY A 126 8.18 19.63 9.22
C GLY A 126 8.95 20.77 9.91
N GLY A 127 8.33 21.96 9.96
CA GLY A 127 8.92 23.18 10.50
C GLY A 127 9.69 24.04 9.49
N ASN A 128 9.95 23.53 8.29
CA ASN A 128 10.62 24.32 7.23
C ASN A 128 9.62 25.08 6.35
N PRO A 129 10.03 26.18 5.74
CA PRO A 129 9.19 26.90 4.78
C PRO A 129 9.07 26.14 3.46
N MET A 130 8.01 26.43 2.71
CA MET A 130 7.76 25.82 1.39
C MET A 130 8.89 26.04 0.37
N THR A 131 9.71 27.06 0.58
CA THR A 131 10.89 27.36 -0.26
C THR A 131 12.03 26.35 -0.09
N GLU A 132 12.01 25.54 0.98
CA GLU A 132 12.99 24.49 1.27
C GLU A 132 12.46 23.10 0.92
N MET A 133 11.81 23.01 -0.23
CA MET A 133 11.22 21.76 -0.72
C MET A 133 12.28 20.79 -1.23
N ILE A 134 12.16 19.54 -0.80
CA ILE A 134 12.94 18.41 -1.33
C ILE A 134 12.30 17.96 -2.64
N LEU A 135 13.05 18.04 -3.74
CA LEU A 135 12.56 17.74 -5.09
C LEU A 135 13.10 16.41 -5.65
N LYS A 136 14.22 15.93 -5.11
CA LYS A 136 14.93 14.72 -5.56
C LYS A 136 15.56 13.99 -4.37
#